data_423818aaa97b9465fa00d8ad2eb6afc2
#
_entry.id   423818aaa97b9465fa00d8ad2eb6afc2
#
_cell.length_a   1.000
_cell.length_b   1.000
_cell.length_c   1.000
_cell.angle_alpha   90.00
_cell.angle_beta   90.00
_cell.angle_gamma   90.00
#
_symmetry.space_group_name_H-M   'P 1'
#
loop_
_entity.id
_entity.type
_entity.pdbx_description
1 polymer ?
#
loop_
_entity_poly.entity_id
_entity_poly.type
_entity_poly.pdbx_seq_one_letter_code
_entity_poly.pdbx_strand_id
1 'polypeptide(L)'
;MPIHRDFYEKRKGKFFGEFKKVSEYEILDDMHPVFISLSDGYDELKPIYDAAQKINGVTCSFYADTYTPYWFLEIYSSKASKANGAHEVMALVGADKIAAFGDNRNDILLFSLADRKYAVKNAVPELRQIADEVIGENNNDGVAEFLKKDFKA
;
A
#
# COMPACT_ATOMS: atom_id res chain seq x y z
N MET A 1 -5.65 5.31 -24.88
CA MET A 1 -4.90 5.85 -23.75
C MET A 1 -3.57 5.11 -23.61
N PRO A 2 -2.41 5.78 -23.72
CA PRO A 2 -1.10 5.08 -23.77
C PRO A 2 -0.66 4.44 -22.46
N ILE A 3 -1.03 5.03 -21.32
CA ILE A 3 -0.52 4.64 -19.99
C ILE A 3 -0.95 3.27 -19.52
N HIS A 4 -2.23 2.95 -19.69
CA HIS A 4 -2.74 1.63 -19.27
C HIS A 4 -2.09 0.49 -20.04
N ARG A 5 -1.67 0.76 -21.28
CA ARG A 5 -0.94 -0.22 -22.09
C ARG A 5 0.47 -0.47 -21.53
N ASP A 6 1.18 0.58 -21.19
CA ASP A 6 2.55 0.50 -20.64
C ASP A 6 2.57 -0.16 -19.25
N PHE A 7 1.60 0.17 -18.41
CA PHE A 7 1.42 -0.45 -17.10
C PHE A 7 1.13 -1.94 -17.23
N TYR A 8 0.24 -2.31 -18.14
CA TYR A 8 -0.09 -3.71 -18.45
C TYR A 8 1.10 -4.47 -19.01
N GLU A 9 1.77 -3.92 -20.05
CA GLU A 9 2.87 -4.62 -20.72
C GLU A 9 4.07 -4.86 -19.79
N LYS A 10 4.36 -3.94 -18.87
CA LYS A 10 5.42 -4.09 -17.87
C LYS A 10 5.12 -5.14 -16.81
N ARG A 11 3.87 -5.48 -16.60
CA ARG A 11 3.40 -6.37 -15.51
C ARG A 11 2.84 -7.70 -15.99
N LYS A 12 2.43 -7.80 -17.24
CA LYS A 12 1.93 -9.06 -17.81
C LYS A 12 3.00 -10.15 -17.68
N GLY A 13 2.62 -11.30 -17.13
CA GLY A 13 3.52 -12.44 -16.89
C GLY A 13 4.43 -12.32 -15.65
N LYS A 14 4.37 -11.21 -14.89
CA LYS A 14 5.14 -11.07 -13.64
C LYS A 14 4.31 -11.32 -12.38
N PHE A 15 3.01 -11.29 -12.48
CA PHE A 15 2.09 -11.48 -11.36
C PHE A 15 1.24 -12.74 -11.56
N PHE A 16 0.96 -13.43 -10.47
CA PHE A 16 -0.02 -14.51 -10.42
C PHE A 16 -1.42 -13.88 -10.52
N GLY A 17 -1.96 -13.83 -11.72
CA GLY A 17 -3.28 -13.29 -11.99
C GLY A 17 -3.44 -12.90 -13.45
N GLU A 18 -4.63 -13.12 -13.99
CA GLU A 18 -4.96 -12.72 -15.34
C GLU A 18 -5.46 -11.28 -15.35
N PHE A 19 -4.77 -10.40 -16.07
CA PHE A 19 -5.31 -9.11 -16.45
C PHE A 19 -6.31 -9.29 -17.59
N LYS A 20 -7.56 -9.04 -17.32
CA LYS A 20 -8.60 -9.01 -18.35
C LYS A 20 -8.81 -7.59 -18.84
N LYS A 21 -8.50 -7.32 -20.10
CA LYS A 21 -8.86 -6.05 -20.73
C LYS A 21 -10.35 -6.04 -21.05
N VAL A 22 -11.04 -5.02 -20.54
CA VAL A 22 -12.46 -4.79 -20.84
C VAL A 22 -12.63 -3.42 -21.51
N SER A 23 -13.66 -3.27 -22.32
CA SER A 23 -14.03 -1.99 -22.94
C SER A 23 -14.80 -1.09 -21.99
N GLU A 24 -15.57 -1.71 -21.09
CA GLU A 24 -16.37 -1.06 -20.07
C GLU A 24 -16.28 -1.87 -18.79
N TYR A 25 -16.34 -1.20 -17.63
CA TYR A 25 -16.44 -1.87 -16.34
C TYR A 25 -17.90 -2.14 -16.03
N GLU A 26 -18.24 -3.41 -15.98
CA GLU A 26 -19.52 -3.89 -15.50
C GLU A 26 -19.30 -4.46 -14.09
N ILE A 27 -19.92 -3.82 -13.09
CA ILE A 27 -19.91 -4.33 -11.73
C ILE A 27 -21.16 -5.19 -11.58
N LEU A 28 -20.97 -6.49 -11.54
CA LEU A 28 -22.05 -7.45 -11.30
C LEU A 28 -22.36 -7.52 -9.79
N ASP A 29 -23.58 -7.90 -9.42
CA ASP A 29 -24.03 -7.97 -8.03
C ASP A 29 -23.20 -8.91 -7.15
N ASP A 30 -22.54 -9.91 -7.75
CA ASP A 30 -21.65 -10.85 -7.07
C ASP A 30 -20.18 -10.42 -7.05
N MET A 31 -19.85 -9.30 -7.68
CA MET A 31 -18.51 -8.72 -7.65
C MET A 31 -18.28 -7.92 -6.39
N HIS A 32 -17.18 -8.22 -5.69
CA HIS A 32 -16.71 -7.47 -4.53
C HIS A 32 -15.36 -6.81 -4.85
N PRO A 33 -15.34 -5.63 -5.50
CA PRO A 33 -14.08 -4.96 -5.81
C PRO A 33 -13.37 -4.57 -4.52
N VAL A 34 -12.16 -5.06 -4.34
CA VAL A 34 -11.33 -4.79 -3.15
C VAL A 34 -10.47 -3.55 -3.32
N PHE A 35 -10.20 -3.18 -4.58
CA PHE A 35 -9.32 -2.06 -4.91
C PHE A 35 -9.63 -1.55 -6.32
N ILE A 36 -9.78 -0.24 -6.45
CA ILE A 36 -9.94 0.45 -7.73
C ILE A 36 -8.76 1.41 -7.87
N SER A 37 -8.03 1.32 -8.97
CA SER A 37 -6.93 2.24 -9.30
C SER A 37 -7.20 2.91 -10.63
N LEU A 38 -7.19 4.24 -10.61
CA LEU A 38 -7.35 5.10 -11.78
C LEU A 38 -6.05 5.89 -11.99
N SER A 39 -5.70 6.12 -13.24
CA SER A 39 -4.55 6.95 -13.60
C SER A 39 -4.92 7.86 -14.77
N ASP A 40 -4.85 9.17 -14.54
CA ASP A 40 -5.13 10.20 -15.55
C ASP A 40 -4.56 11.56 -15.11
N GLY A 41 -4.94 12.66 -15.78
CA GLY A 41 -4.64 14.01 -15.36
C GLY A 41 -5.28 14.38 -14.02
N TYR A 42 -4.75 15.43 -13.39
CA TYR A 42 -5.30 15.94 -12.14
C TYR A 42 -6.76 16.36 -12.25
N ASP A 43 -7.08 17.10 -13.31
CA ASP A 43 -8.42 17.69 -13.51
C ASP A 43 -9.48 16.60 -13.78
N GLU A 44 -9.08 15.50 -14.40
CA GLU A 44 -9.95 14.35 -14.66
C GLU A 44 -10.23 13.54 -13.41
N LEU A 45 -9.23 13.36 -12.55
CA LEU A 45 -9.37 12.52 -11.36
C LEU A 45 -9.88 13.27 -10.13
N LYS A 46 -9.64 14.57 -10.03
CA LYS A 46 -10.02 15.36 -8.85
C LYS A 46 -11.53 15.32 -8.53
N PRO A 47 -12.44 15.45 -9.50
CA PRO A 47 -13.88 15.32 -9.23
C PRO A 47 -14.28 13.93 -8.71
N ILE A 48 -13.62 12.87 -9.22
CA ILE A 48 -13.87 11.50 -8.78
C ILE A 48 -13.39 11.32 -7.34
N TYR A 49 -12.20 11.82 -7.01
CA TYR A 49 -11.67 11.83 -5.66
C TYR A 49 -12.61 12.53 -4.67
N ASP A 50 -13.09 13.74 -5.01
CA ASP A 50 -13.99 14.52 -4.16
C ASP A 50 -15.35 13.83 -3.93
N ALA A 51 -15.82 13.07 -4.92
CA ALA A 51 -17.02 12.27 -4.80
C ALA A 51 -16.79 11.03 -3.93
N ALA A 52 -15.68 10.31 -4.18
CA ALA A 52 -15.35 9.07 -3.46
C ALA A 52 -15.11 9.30 -1.97
N GLN A 53 -14.49 10.43 -1.59
CA GLN A 53 -14.27 10.78 -0.17
C GLN A 53 -15.57 10.94 0.64
N LYS A 54 -16.71 11.17 -0.01
CA LYS A 54 -18.02 11.30 0.65
C LYS A 54 -18.70 9.96 0.92
N ILE A 55 -18.14 8.87 0.40
CA ILE A 55 -18.70 7.53 0.55
C ILE A 55 -18.22 6.94 1.88
N ASN A 56 -19.15 6.62 2.76
CA ASN A 56 -18.82 5.97 4.02
C ASN A 56 -18.20 4.59 3.80
N GLY A 57 -17.14 4.27 4.55
CA GLY A 57 -16.46 2.99 4.48
C GLY A 57 -15.43 2.89 3.35
N VAL A 58 -15.14 4.00 2.66
CA VAL A 58 -14.14 4.11 1.61
C VAL A 58 -12.98 4.98 2.07
N THR A 59 -11.79 4.61 1.65
CA THR A 59 -10.55 5.42 1.76
C THR A 59 -10.00 5.67 0.37
N CYS A 60 -9.47 6.87 0.14
CA CYS A 60 -8.86 7.25 -1.11
C CYS A 60 -7.43 7.72 -0.91
N SER A 61 -6.51 7.26 -1.76
CA SER A 61 -5.18 7.84 -1.93
C SER A 61 -5.14 8.59 -3.26
N PHE A 62 -4.71 9.86 -3.24
CA PHE A 62 -4.62 10.70 -4.43
C PHE A 62 -3.26 11.37 -4.48
N TYR A 63 -2.46 11.02 -5.48
CA TYR A 63 -1.05 11.46 -5.55
C TYR A 63 -0.54 11.54 -6.99
N ALA A 64 0.46 12.42 -7.21
CA ALA A 64 1.17 12.52 -8.47
C ALA A 64 2.15 11.36 -8.63
N ASP A 65 2.27 10.82 -9.85
CA ASP A 65 3.33 9.86 -10.17
C ASP A 65 4.69 10.57 -10.22
N THR A 66 5.70 9.89 -9.73
CA THR A 66 7.08 10.41 -9.69
C THR A 66 7.74 10.43 -11.07
N TYR A 67 7.30 9.57 -11.99
CA TYR A 67 7.97 9.31 -13.27
C TYR A 67 7.18 9.78 -14.50
N THR A 68 5.91 10.13 -14.32
CA THR A 68 5.02 10.54 -15.40
C THR A 68 4.22 11.78 -15.00
N PRO A 69 3.62 12.55 -15.94
CA PRO A 69 2.79 13.71 -15.60
C PRO A 69 1.40 13.35 -15.07
N TYR A 70 1.16 12.08 -14.77
CA TYR A 70 -0.14 11.59 -14.36
C TYR A 70 -0.30 11.54 -12.85
N TRP A 71 -1.57 11.51 -12.44
CA TRP A 71 -2.00 11.29 -11.08
C TRP A 71 -2.58 9.89 -10.93
N PHE A 72 -2.49 9.37 -9.74
CA PHE A 72 -3.15 8.13 -9.34
C PHE A 72 -4.23 8.43 -8.32
N LEU A 73 -5.38 7.81 -8.53
CA LEU A 73 -6.45 7.73 -7.54
C LEU A 73 -6.71 6.27 -7.22
N GLU A 74 -6.49 5.92 -5.98
CA GLU A 74 -6.73 4.59 -5.43
C GLU A 74 -7.90 4.65 -4.47
N ILE A 75 -8.88 3.77 -4.66
CA ILE A 75 -10.12 3.71 -3.86
C ILE A 75 -10.22 2.30 -3.29
N TYR A 76 -10.36 2.16 -1.98
CA TYR A 76 -10.43 0.89 -1.29
C TYR A 76 -11.22 1.00 0.01
N SER A 77 -11.54 -0.14 0.63
CA SER A 77 -12.25 -0.17 1.91
C SER A 77 -11.45 0.54 3.00
N SER A 78 -12.10 1.36 3.82
CA SER A 78 -11.47 1.97 5.00
C SER A 78 -10.97 0.95 6.03
N LYS A 79 -11.44 -0.29 5.94
CA LYS A 79 -10.95 -1.41 6.77
C LYS A 79 -9.70 -2.06 6.18
N ALA A 80 -9.38 -1.83 4.90
CA ALA A 80 -8.21 -2.39 4.22
C ALA A 80 -6.97 -1.55 4.51
N SER A 81 -6.36 -1.72 5.66
CA SER A 81 -5.10 -1.10 6.03
C SER A 81 -4.11 -2.15 6.53
N LYS A 82 -2.80 -1.86 6.42
CA LYS A 82 -1.74 -2.72 6.99
C LYS A 82 -1.95 -2.94 8.49
N ALA A 83 -2.41 -1.91 9.21
CA ALA A 83 -2.68 -2.00 10.64
C ALA A 83 -3.84 -2.96 10.95
N ASN A 84 -4.96 -2.84 10.23
CA ASN A 84 -6.09 -3.74 10.42
C ASN A 84 -5.73 -5.19 10.05
N GLY A 85 -5.03 -5.39 8.92
CA GLY A 85 -4.56 -6.72 8.53
C GLY A 85 -3.62 -7.34 9.57
N ALA A 86 -2.69 -6.55 10.11
CA ALA A 86 -1.81 -7.01 11.18
C ALA A 86 -2.59 -7.38 12.45
N HIS A 87 -3.59 -6.59 12.84
CA HIS A 87 -4.44 -6.90 13.98
C HIS A 87 -5.23 -8.21 13.78
N GLU A 88 -5.77 -8.45 12.60
CA GLU A 88 -6.45 -9.71 12.29
C GLU A 88 -5.49 -10.91 12.36
N VAL A 89 -4.27 -10.77 11.81
CA VAL A 89 -3.24 -11.81 11.89
C VAL A 89 -2.84 -12.10 13.34
N MET A 90 -2.65 -11.06 14.18
CA MET A 90 -2.40 -11.25 15.62
C MET A 90 -3.46 -12.12 16.28
N ALA A 91 -4.73 -11.79 16.03
CA ALA A 91 -5.84 -12.56 16.62
C ALA A 91 -5.84 -14.01 16.13
N LEU A 92 -5.54 -14.26 14.85
CA LEU A 92 -5.50 -15.60 14.28
C LEU A 92 -4.37 -16.47 14.84
N VAL A 93 -3.19 -15.88 15.08
CA VAL A 93 -2.02 -16.63 15.58
C VAL A 93 -1.87 -16.58 17.09
N GLY A 94 -2.73 -15.86 17.80
CA GLY A 94 -2.67 -15.69 19.25
C GLY A 94 -1.45 -14.88 19.70
N ALA A 95 -0.95 -13.96 18.87
CA ALA A 95 0.16 -13.09 19.21
C ALA A 95 -0.33 -11.89 20.04
N ASP A 96 0.46 -11.51 21.04
CA ASP A 96 0.21 -10.37 21.92
C ASP A 96 1.11 -9.16 21.63
N LYS A 97 2.08 -9.31 20.71
CA LYS A 97 3.04 -8.27 20.33
C LYS A 97 3.31 -8.24 18.85
N ILE A 98 3.57 -7.04 18.34
CA ILE A 98 3.94 -6.76 16.95
C ILE A 98 5.29 -6.07 16.86
N ALA A 99 6.16 -6.58 15.98
CA ALA A 99 7.30 -5.85 15.45
C ALA A 99 7.00 -5.46 14.00
N ALA A 100 7.05 -4.17 13.69
CA ALA A 100 6.77 -3.64 12.35
C ALA A 100 8.03 -3.11 11.67
N PHE A 101 8.14 -3.39 10.38
CA PHE A 101 9.16 -2.85 9.50
C PHE A 101 8.48 -1.96 8.44
N GLY A 102 9.11 -0.83 8.10
CA GLY A 102 8.49 0.08 7.14
C GLY A 102 9.47 1.00 6.44
N ASP A 103 9.03 1.52 5.30
CA ASP A 103 9.81 2.44 4.46
C ASP A 103 9.04 3.70 4.03
N ASN A 104 7.70 3.70 4.09
CA ASN A 104 6.89 4.76 3.51
C ASN A 104 5.72 5.20 4.43
N ARG A 105 5.03 6.27 4.02
CA ARG A 105 3.92 6.88 4.78
C ARG A 105 2.77 5.92 5.07
N ASN A 106 2.50 4.96 4.18
CA ASN A 106 1.47 3.93 4.38
C ASN A 106 1.78 2.97 5.54
N ASP A 107 3.01 3.00 6.09
CA ASP A 107 3.43 2.21 7.24
C ASP A 107 3.23 2.94 8.58
N ILE A 108 2.91 4.24 8.56
CA ILE A 108 2.71 5.04 9.78
C ILE A 108 1.61 4.45 10.66
N LEU A 109 0.48 4.04 10.05
CA LEU A 109 -0.62 3.41 10.81
C LEU A 109 -0.22 2.05 11.38
N LEU A 110 0.59 1.27 10.65
CA LEU A 110 1.14 0.01 11.15
C LEU A 110 2.08 0.26 12.33
N PHE A 111 2.93 1.29 12.25
CA PHE A 111 3.82 1.69 13.34
C PHE A 111 3.05 2.13 14.59
N SER A 112 1.89 2.79 14.44
CA SER A 112 1.07 3.17 15.60
C SER A 112 0.49 1.98 16.37
N LEU A 113 0.37 0.81 15.73
CA LEU A 113 -0.08 -0.43 16.34
C LEU A 113 1.07 -1.26 16.92
N ALA A 114 2.30 -1.07 16.43
CA ALA A 114 3.42 -1.94 16.75
C ALA A 114 4.06 -1.63 18.12
N ASP A 115 4.45 -2.69 18.85
CA ASP A 115 5.27 -2.61 20.06
C ASP A 115 6.73 -2.27 19.78
N ARG A 116 7.22 -2.70 18.60
CA ARG A 116 8.55 -2.41 18.09
C ARG A 116 8.49 -1.93 16.66
N LYS A 117 9.18 -0.83 16.35
CA LYS A 117 9.11 -0.10 15.08
C LYS A 117 10.49 0.05 14.48
N TYR A 118 10.70 -0.54 13.32
CA TYR A 118 11.98 -0.55 12.63
C TYR A 118 11.83 0.11 11.25
N ALA A 119 12.41 1.30 11.08
CA ALA A 119 12.46 1.95 9.78
C ALA A 119 13.73 1.55 9.03
N VAL A 120 13.63 1.25 7.74
CA VAL A 120 14.84 1.07 6.93
C VAL A 120 15.52 2.41 6.71
N LYS A 121 16.85 2.41 6.50
CA LYS A 121 17.66 3.64 6.35
C LYS A 121 17.18 4.56 5.24
N ASN A 122 16.68 3.99 4.15
CA ASN A 122 16.10 4.72 3.02
C ASN A 122 14.58 4.97 3.16
N ALA A 123 14.00 4.81 4.35
CA ALA A 123 12.62 5.19 4.63
C ALA A 123 12.41 6.71 4.59
N VAL A 124 11.17 7.12 4.39
CA VAL A 124 10.78 8.54 4.46
C VAL A 124 11.10 9.13 5.83
N PRO A 125 11.48 10.44 5.90
CA PRO A 125 11.87 11.08 7.15
C PRO A 125 10.84 10.94 8.27
N GLU A 126 9.58 11.09 7.95
CA GLU A 126 8.47 11.01 8.91
C GLU A 126 8.39 9.63 9.60
N LEU A 127 8.64 8.55 8.85
CA LEU A 127 8.63 7.21 9.41
C LEU A 127 9.85 6.94 10.28
N ARG A 128 11.04 7.43 9.86
CA ARG A 128 12.27 7.30 10.65
C ARG A 128 12.20 8.05 12.00
N GLN A 129 11.45 9.15 12.06
CA GLN A 129 11.28 9.94 13.30
C GLN A 129 10.45 9.20 14.36
N ILE A 130 9.56 8.31 13.96
CA ILE A 130 8.67 7.56 14.87
C ILE A 130 9.14 6.11 15.08
N ALA A 131 10.22 5.69 14.44
CA ALA A 131 10.82 4.38 14.62
C ALA A 131 11.60 4.32 15.93
N ASP A 132 11.61 3.13 16.56
CA ASP A 132 12.45 2.86 17.73
C ASP A 132 13.93 2.67 17.30
N GLU A 133 14.14 2.14 16.07
CA GLU A 133 15.46 1.96 15.49
C GLU A 133 15.43 2.11 13.96
N VAL A 134 16.49 2.68 13.40
CA VAL A 134 16.72 2.75 11.96
C VAL A 134 17.75 1.66 11.59
N ILE A 135 17.30 0.69 10.80
CA ILE A 135 18.08 -0.47 10.38
C ILE A 135 18.71 -0.29 8.98
N GLY A 136 19.35 -1.34 8.44
CA GLY A 136 19.92 -1.32 7.09
C GLY A 136 18.90 -0.98 5.99
N GLU A 137 19.39 -0.65 4.78
CA GLU A 137 18.54 -0.33 3.62
C GLU A 137 17.78 -1.57 3.12
N ASN A 138 16.55 -1.39 2.64
CA ASN A 138 15.75 -2.48 2.08
C ASN A 138 16.38 -3.09 0.80
N ASN A 139 17.13 -2.29 0.04
CA ASN A 139 17.85 -2.74 -1.16
C ASN A 139 19.10 -3.58 -0.87
N ASN A 140 19.53 -3.62 0.39
CA ASN A 140 20.74 -4.32 0.86
C ASN A 140 20.41 -5.33 1.97
N ASP A 141 19.31 -6.03 1.83
CA ASP A 141 18.83 -7.04 2.78
C ASP A 141 18.72 -6.57 4.25
N GLY A 142 18.57 -5.25 4.48
CA GLY A 142 18.63 -4.65 5.80
C GLY A 142 17.67 -5.26 6.82
N VAL A 143 16.45 -5.64 6.41
CA VAL A 143 15.49 -6.32 7.28
C VAL A 143 15.96 -7.75 7.58
N ALA A 144 16.42 -8.50 6.60
CA ALA A 144 16.87 -9.87 6.76
C ALA A 144 18.11 -9.96 7.68
N GLU A 145 19.08 -9.06 7.50
CA GLU A 145 20.26 -8.97 8.34
C GLU A 145 19.92 -8.58 9.78
N PHE A 146 18.99 -7.66 9.97
CA PHE A 146 18.49 -7.29 11.28
C PHE A 146 17.82 -8.48 11.98
N LEU A 147 16.92 -9.19 11.29
CA LEU A 147 16.23 -10.36 11.84
C LEU A 147 17.20 -11.48 12.23
N LYS A 148 18.22 -11.77 11.44
CA LYS A 148 19.26 -12.75 11.78
C LYS A 148 20.03 -12.39 13.05
N LYS A 149 20.22 -11.09 13.32
CA LYS A 149 20.97 -10.60 14.47
C LYS A 149 20.12 -10.59 15.74
N ASP A 150 18.89 -10.07 15.66
CA ASP A 150 18.03 -9.79 16.83
C ASP A 150 17.09 -10.96 17.19
N PHE A 151 16.68 -11.74 16.19
CA PHE A 151 15.83 -12.92 16.38
C PHE A 151 16.65 -14.19 16.14
N LYS A 152 17.71 -14.38 16.92
CA LYS A 152 18.41 -15.67 16.94
C LYS A 152 17.45 -16.72 17.48
N ALA A 153 16.97 -17.61 16.58
CA ALA A 153 16.29 -18.83 16.95
C ALA A 153 17.25 -19.81 17.64
#